data_de06f67abb5ff97e0b4850898238a4e0
#
_entry.id   de06f67abb5ff97e0b4850898238a4e0
#
_cell.length_a   1.000
_cell.length_b   1.000
_cell.length_c   1.000
_cell.angle_alpha   90.00
_cell.angle_beta   90.00
_cell.angle_gamma   90.00
#
_symmetry.space_group_name_H-M   'P 1'
#
loop_
_entity.id
_entity.type
_entity.pdbx_description
1 polymer ?
#
loop_
_entity_poly.entity_id
_entity_poly.type
_entity_poly.pdbx_seq_one_letter_code
_entity_poly.pdbx_strand_id
1 'polypeptide(L)'
;MQEIHAKPLISRLSLVQNIFYHYIHGMKRLIIPIICMLLPLAGCHERKPLPGLDIADSLLVNAGDKSGALRIFLQIEEQLKSRQDPYGKGLLYERIGDIYYEQMNYVRAYHYFKQARENFQVSDSLREETEATLDMAAASYRQKDLERAMRLYSAALDLADEQDSEALAETALSNLASLYVKSHKKQIPQDLLQRIERSARKDTLFGNHTMIDVQLLKH
;
A
#
# COMPACT_ATOMS: atom_id res chain seq x y z
N MET A 1 19.03 66.48 -34.84
CA MET A 1 18.12 65.99 -35.89
C MET A 1 18.31 64.47 -35.88
N GLN A 2 17.43 63.80 -35.49
CA GLN A 2 16.15 63.19 -35.55
C GLN A 2 16.04 62.08 -34.51
N GLU A 3 15.18 62.21 -33.51
CA GLU A 3 14.60 61.12 -32.72
C GLU A 3 13.67 60.32 -33.63
N ILE A 4 13.93 59.04 -33.83
CA ILE A 4 13.02 58.14 -34.54
C ILE A 4 12.28 57.29 -33.53
N HIS A 5 11.00 57.50 -33.48
CA HIS A 5 9.95 56.85 -32.72
C HIS A 5 10.05 55.34 -32.59
N ALA A 6 10.24 54.84 -31.39
CA ALA A 6 10.11 53.41 -30.98
C ALA A 6 8.81 53.16 -30.20
N LYS A 7 7.69 53.74 -30.60
CA LYS A 7 6.42 53.61 -29.86
C LYS A 7 5.29 52.72 -30.43
N PRO A 8 5.38 51.97 -31.52
CA PRO A 8 4.27 51.09 -31.88
C PRO A 8 4.48 49.59 -31.61
N LEU A 9 5.69 49.12 -31.18
CA LEU A 9 5.92 47.67 -30.96
C LEU A 9 5.43 47.19 -29.60
N ILE A 10 5.50 47.99 -28.56
CA ILE A 10 5.14 47.61 -27.20
C ILE A 10 3.61 47.45 -27.06
N SER A 11 2.82 48.26 -27.78
CA SER A 11 1.35 48.14 -27.75
C SER A 11 0.81 46.90 -28.46
N ARG A 12 1.51 46.39 -29.46
CA ARG A 12 1.13 45.12 -30.15
C ARG A 12 1.46 43.86 -29.34
N LEU A 13 2.54 43.86 -28.60
CA LEU A 13 2.91 42.75 -27.72
C LEU A 13 1.95 42.62 -26.52
N SER A 14 1.50 43.74 -25.95
CA SER A 14 0.50 43.74 -24.87
C SER A 14 -0.87 43.25 -25.32
N LEU A 15 -1.24 43.59 -26.59
CA LEU A 15 -2.51 43.15 -27.15
C LEU A 15 -2.53 41.64 -27.42
N VAL A 16 -1.44 41.09 -27.94
CA VAL A 16 -1.27 39.64 -28.18
C VAL A 16 -1.22 38.87 -26.88
N GLN A 17 -0.54 39.37 -25.85
CA GLN A 17 -0.53 38.78 -24.52
C GLN A 17 -1.93 38.79 -23.87
N ASN A 18 -2.67 39.86 -24.02
CA ASN A 18 -4.05 39.95 -23.48
C ASN A 18 -5.00 39.00 -24.22
N ILE A 19 -4.92 38.88 -25.53
CA ILE A 19 -5.71 37.95 -26.35
C ILE A 19 -5.36 36.51 -25.98
N PHE A 20 -4.08 36.21 -25.81
CA PHE A 20 -3.63 34.85 -25.40
C PHE A 20 -4.07 34.50 -23.98
N TYR A 21 -4.02 35.44 -23.04
CA TYR A 21 -4.51 35.31 -21.69
C TYR A 21 -6.04 35.04 -21.64
N HIS A 22 -6.82 35.80 -22.39
CA HIS A 22 -8.27 35.62 -22.49
C HIS A 22 -8.65 34.31 -23.20
N TYR A 23 -7.87 33.88 -24.20
CA TYR A 23 -8.06 32.59 -24.89
C TYR A 23 -7.81 31.42 -23.96
N ILE A 24 -6.71 31.44 -23.18
CA ILE A 24 -6.39 30.39 -22.20
C ILE A 24 -7.41 30.35 -21.05
N HIS A 25 -7.85 31.54 -20.56
CA HIS A 25 -8.88 31.59 -19.52
C HIS A 25 -10.26 31.18 -20.02
N GLY A 26 -10.60 31.49 -21.28
CA GLY A 26 -11.82 31.00 -21.93
C GLY A 26 -11.83 29.50 -22.14
N MET A 27 -10.70 28.90 -22.57
CA MET A 27 -10.56 27.47 -22.73
C MET A 27 -10.65 26.72 -21.38
N LYS A 28 -10.06 27.26 -20.30
CA LYS A 28 -10.19 26.67 -18.97
C LYS A 28 -11.65 26.62 -18.49
N ARG A 29 -12.47 27.65 -18.81
CA ARG A 29 -13.90 27.66 -18.47
C ARG A 29 -14.74 26.62 -19.22
N LEU A 30 -14.31 26.20 -20.42
CA LEU A 30 -14.99 25.20 -21.23
C LEU A 30 -14.44 23.77 -21.00
N ILE A 31 -13.12 23.65 -20.79
CA ILE A 31 -12.46 22.34 -20.64
C ILE A 31 -12.72 21.74 -19.24
N ILE A 32 -12.72 22.57 -18.18
CA ILE A 32 -12.99 22.08 -16.82
C ILE A 32 -14.39 21.45 -16.69
N PRO A 33 -15.51 22.07 -17.15
CA PRO A 33 -16.82 21.41 -17.07
C PRO A 33 -16.92 20.18 -17.98
N ILE A 34 -16.21 20.15 -19.12
CA ILE A 34 -16.19 18.96 -20.00
C ILE A 34 -15.42 17.83 -19.35
N ILE A 35 -14.29 18.10 -18.70
CA ILE A 35 -13.54 17.11 -17.90
C ILE A 35 -14.37 16.67 -16.70
N CYS A 36 -15.03 17.56 -15.99
CA CYS A 36 -15.93 17.21 -14.89
C CYS A 36 -17.18 16.43 -15.36
N MET A 37 -17.62 16.60 -16.60
CA MET A 37 -18.74 15.86 -17.17
C MET A 37 -18.32 14.45 -17.66
N LEU A 38 -17.03 14.27 -17.99
CA LEU A 38 -16.44 12.99 -18.39
C LEU A 38 -15.91 12.16 -17.19
N LEU A 39 -15.63 12.82 -16.04
CA LEU A 39 -15.21 12.13 -14.82
C LEU A 39 -16.22 11.12 -14.24
N PRO A 40 -17.56 11.30 -14.32
CA PRO A 40 -18.48 10.26 -13.87
C PRO A 40 -18.57 9.05 -14.81
N LEU A 41 -17.95 9.10 -16.00
CA LEU A 41 -17.84 7.96 -16.90
C LEU A 41 -16.59 7.10 -16.62
N ALA A 42 -15.60 7.62 -15.88
CA ALA A 42 -14.59 6.81 -15.21
C ALA A 42 -15.28 6.22 -13.98
N GLY A 43 -16.10 5.18 -14.20
CA GLY A 43 -16.99 4.60 -13.22
C GLY A 43 -16.26 4.32 -11.91
N CYS A 44 -16.85 4.80 -10.82
CA CYS A 44 -16.76 4.05 -9.58
C CYS A 44 -17.20 2.62 -9.93
N HIS A 45 -16.24 1.77 -10.22
CA HIS A 45 -16.50 0.35 -10.41
C HIS A 45 -16.89 -0.14 -9.02
N GLU A 46 -18.20 -0.13 -8.75
CA GLU A 46 -18.77 -0.63 -7.50
C GLU A 46 -18.28 -2.07 -7.39
N ARG A 47 -17.31 -2.26 -6.49
CA ARG A 47 -16.67 -3.57 -6.28
C ARG A 47 -17.75 -4.52 -5.80
N LYS A 48 -18.21 -5.42 -6.67
CA LYS A 48 -19.25 -6.40 -6.34
C LYS A 48 -18.72 -7.31 -5.24
N PRO A 49 -19.45 -7.42 -4.12
CA PRO A 49 -19.05 -8.33 -3.06
C PRO A 49 -18.92 -9.75 -3.59
N LEU A 50 -17.94 -10.49 -3.08
CA LEU A 50 -17.76 -11.90 -3.41
C LEU A 50 -18.86 -12.70 -2.69
N PRO A 51 -19.73 -13.42 -3.44
CA PRO A 51 -20.77 -14.22 -2.81
C PRO A 51 -20.17 -15.27 -1.87
N GLY A 52 -20.62 -15.29 -0.63
CA GLY A 52 -20.19 -16.25 0.39
C GLY A 52 -18.97 -15.83 1.20
N LEU A 53 -18.31 -14.71 0.88
CA LEU A 53 -17.19 -14.20 1.67
C LEU A 53 -17.66 -13.82 3.08
N ASP A 54 -18.78 -13.13 3.18
CA ASP A 54 -19.45 -12.74 4.43
C ASP A 54 -19.82 -13.96 5.29
N ILE A 55 -20.26 -15.06 4.69
CA ILE A 55 -20.58 -16.32 5.38
C ILE A 55 -19.29 -16.93 5.94
N ALA A 56 -18.23 -16.98 5.16
CA ALA A 56 -16.95 -17.52 5.60
C ALA A 56 -16.33 -16.68 6.71
N ASP A 57 -16.35 -15.35 6.59
CA ASP A 57 -15.89 -14.41 7.63
C ASP A 57 -16.74 -14.55 8.91
N SER A 58 -18.06 -14.76 8.79
CA SER A 58 -18.94 -15.00 9.95
C SER A 58 -18.60 -16.31 10.66
N LEU A 59 -18.23 -17.37 9.94
CA LEU A 59 -17.76 -18.64 10.55
C LEU A 59 -16.45 -18.45 11.32
N LEU A 60 -15.54 -17.64 10.80
CA LEU A 60 -14.28 -17.33 11.51
C LEU A 60 -14.52 -16.53 12.79
N VAL A 61 -15.30 -15.45 12.68
CA VAL A 61 -15.46 -14.48 13.78
C VAL A 61 -16.42 -15.01 14.86
N ASN A 62 -17.57 -15.58 14.46
CA ASN A 62 -18.63 -15.94 15.41
C ASN A 62 -18.53 -17.37 15.91
N ALA A 63 -18.08 -18.30 15.08
CA ALA A 63 -18.02 -19.73 15.44
C ALA A 63 -16.59 -20.25 15.68
N GLY A 64 -15.55 -19.50 15.29
CA GLY A 64 -14.16 -19.96 15.33
C GLY A 64 -13.92 -21.15 14.41
N ASP A 65 -14.84 -21.45 13.48
CA ASP A 65 -14.76 -22.60 12.58
C ASP A 65 -13.85 -22.32 11.37
N LYS A 66 -12.54 -22.39 11.61
CA LYS A 66 -11.53 -22.20 10.57
C LYS A 66 -11.66 -23.22 9.44
N SER A 67 -12.07 -24.44 9.75
CA SER A 67 -12.21 -25.51 8.76
C SER A 67 -13.41 -25.28 7.84
N GLY A 68 -14.53 -24.84 8.41
CA GLY A 68 -15.72 -24.47 7.67
C GLY A 68 -15.47 -23.26 6.76
N ALA A 69 -14.85 -22.22 7.30
CA ALA A 69 -14.48 -21.03 6.56
C ALA A 69 -13.54 -21.36 5.39
N LEU A 70 -12.46 -22.11 5.65
CA LEU A 70 -11.50 -22.53 4.62
C LEU A 70 -12.18 -23.29 3.49
N ARG A 71 -13.13 -24.19 3.79
CA ARG A 71 -13.88 -24.93 2.77
C ARG A 71 -14.70 -23.98 1.87
N ILE A 72 -15.32 -22.96 2.44
CA ILE A 72 -16.08 -21.96 1.67
C ILE A 72 -15.12 -21.12 0.82
N PHE A 73 -14.00 -20.66 1.39
CA PHE A 73 -12.99 -19.90 0.64
C PHE A 73 -12.45 -20.68 -0.56
N LEU A 74 -12.18 -21.98 -0.42
CA LEU A 74 -11.74 -22.83 -1.53
C LEU A 74 -12.84 -23.03 -2.60
N GLN A 75 -14.11 -23.01 -2.22
CA GLN A 75 -15.22 -23.02 -3.19
C GLN A 75 -15.32 -21.69 -3.96
N ILE A 76 -15.10 -20.56 -3.26
CA ILE A 76 -15.06 -19.23 -3.89
C ILE A 76 -13.85 -19.14 -4.83
N GLU A 77 -12.68 -19.65 -4.44
CA GLU A 77 -11.48 -19.71 -5.29
C GLU A 77 -11.78 -20.38 -6.63
N GLU A 78 -12.47 -21.54 -6.61
CA GLU A 78 -12.84 -22.25 -7.83
C GLU A 78 -13.76 -21.41 -8.73
N GLN A 79 -14.73 -20.71 -8.14
CA GLN A 79 -15.62 -19.81 -8.89
C GLN A 79 -14.88 -18.59 -9.48
N LEU A 80 -13.84 -18.10 -8.80
CA LEU A 80 -13.06 -16.95 -9.25
C LEU A 80 -12.06 -17.29 -10.35
N LYS A 81 -11.77 -18.56 -10.63
CA LYS A 81 -10.85 -18.94 -11.72
C LYS A 81 -11.27 -18.38 -13.08
N SER A 82 -12.57 -18.36 -13.35
CA SER A 82 -13.13 -17.84 -14.60
C SER A 82 -13.43 -16.34 -14.60
N ARG A 83 -13.31 -15.65 -13.44
CA ARG A 83 -13.61 -14.22 -13.30
C ARG A 83 -12.34 -13.38 -13.37
N GLN A 84 -12.42 -12.27 -14.08
CA GLN A 84 -11.39 -11.23 -14.06
C GLN A 84 -11.70 -10.26 -12.92
N ASP A 85 -11.38 -10.69 -11.69
CA ASP A 85 -11.55 -9.90 -10.46
C ASP A 85 -10.27 -10.05 -9.61
N PRO A 86 -9.19 -9.32 -9.97
CA PRO A 86 -7.94 -9.43 -9.23
C PRO A 86 -8.07 -8.94 -7.80
N TYR A 87 -8.84 -7.88 -7.53
CA TYR A 87 -9.05 -7.41 -6.17
C TYR A 87 -9.74 -8.45 -5.30
N GLY A 88 -10.84 -9.03 -5.79
CA GLY A 88 -11.56 -10.08 -5.07
C GLY A 88 -10.69 -11.32 -4.84
N LYS A 89 -9.84 -11.70 -5.80
CA LYS A 89 -8.87 -12.78 -5.62
C LYS A 89 -7.85 -12.42 -4.54
N GLY A 90 -7.36 -11.18 -4.51
CA GLY A 90 -6.45 -10.67 -3.49
C GLY A 90 -7.02 -10.86 -2.09
N LEU A 91 -8.24 -10.36 -1.85
CA LEU A 91 -8.94 -10.52 -0.58
C LEU A 91 -9.14 -11.98 -0.18
N LEU A 92 -9.53 -12.82 -1.13
CA LEU A 92 -9.72 -14.24 -0.86
C LEU A 92 -8.42 -14.92 -0.42
N TYR A 93 -7.33 -14.67 -1.12
CA TYR A 93 -6.03 -15.26 -0.80
C TYR A 93 -5.47 -14.76 0.52
N GLU A 94 -5.68 -13.50 0.86
CA GLU A 94 -5.35 -12.94 2.17
C GLU A 94 -6.06 -13.72 3.29
N ARG A 95 -7.39 -13.90 3.19
CA ARG A 95 -8.18 -14.67 4.17
C ARG A 95 -7.72 -16.12 4.32
N ILE A 96 -7.40 -16.78 3.22
CA ILE A 96 -6.85 -18.15 3.25
C ILE A 96 -5.46 -18.13 3.90
N GLY A 97 -4.64 -17.16 3.59
CA GLY A 97 -3.31 -16.95 4.18
C GLY A 97 -3.38 -16.80 5.69
N ASP A 98 -4.32 -15.98 6.20
CA ASP A 98 -4.56 -15.78 7.63
C ASP A 98 -4.88 -17.09 8.35
N ILE A 99 -5.77 -17.91 7.79
CA ILE A 99 -6.10 -19.21 8.39
C ILE A 99 -4.87 -20.11 8.50
N TYR A 100 -4.06 -20.19 7.43
CA TYR A 100 -2.85 -20.98 7.47
C TYR A 100 -1.80 -20.43 8.43
N TYR A 101 -1.72 -19.10 8.55
CA TYR A 101 -0.83 -18.44 9.51
C TYR A 101 -1.22 -18.78 10.96
N GLU A 102 -2.50 -18.71 11.29
CA GLU A 102 -3.03 -19.09 12.59
C GLU A 102 -2.87 -20.60 12.90
N GLN A 103 -2.93 -21.44 11.86
CA GLN A 103 -2.62 -22.88 11.96
C GLN A 103 -1.10 -23.16 12.04
N MET A 104 -0.25 -22.11 12.14
CA MET A 104 1.20 -22.20 12.13
C MET A 104 1.80 -22.83 10.86
N ASN A 105 1.01 -22.95 9.79
CA ASN A 105 1.49 -23.40 8.49
C ASN A 105 2.03 -22.20 7.68
N TYR A 106 3.14 -21.66 8.16
CA TYR A 106 3.71 -20.42 7.63
C TYR A 106 4.18 -20.51 6.18
N VAL A 107 4.48 -21.73 5.70
CA VAL A 107 4.85 -21.95 4.30
C VAL A 107 3.65 -21.72 3.39
N ARG A 108 2.49 -22.28 3.73
CA ARG A 108 1.25 -22.07 2.98
C ARG A 108 0.76 -20.62 3.12
N ALA A 109 0.80 -20.08 4.35
CA ALA A 109 0.45 -18.69 4.60
C ALA A 109 1.24 -17.74 3.67
N TYR A 110 2.56 -17.88 3.63
CA TYR A 110 3.41 -17.10 2.73
C TYR A 110 3.00 -17.23 1.27
N HIS A 111 2.67 -18.43 0.82
CA HIS A 111 2.26 -18.67 -0.56
C HIS A 111 0.95 -17.92 -0.90
N TYR A 112 -0.04 -17.98 -0.02
CA TYR A 112 -1.32 -17.30 -0.22
C TYR A 112 -1.19 -15.78 -0.10
N PHE A 113 -0.45 -15.26 0.86
CA PHE A 113 -0.14 -13.82 0.94
C PHE A 113 0.60 -13.31 -0.29
N LYS A 114 1.50 -14.12 -0.86
CA LYS A 114 2.15 -13.77 -2.14
C LYS A 114 1.14 -13.66 -3.28
N GLN A 115 0.20 -14.59 -3.38
CA GLN A 115 -0.86 -14.52 -4.39
C GLN A 115 -1.78 -13.32 -4.14
N ALA A 116 -2.10 -13.00 -2.89
CA ALA A 116 -2.85 -11.81 -2.52
C ALA A 116 -2.15 -10.54 -3.02
N ARG A 117 -0.87 -10.38 -2.68
CA ARG A 117 -0.06 -9.25 -3.13
C ARG A 117 -0.05 -9.11 -4.65
N GLU A 118 0.21 -10.20 -5.39
CA GLU A 118 0.24 -10.18 -6.85
C GLU A 118 -1.09 -9.73 -7.46
N ASN A 119 -2.20 -10.12 -6.85
CA ASN A 119 -3.53 -9.70 -7.29
C ASN A 119 -3.87 -8.26 -6.92
N PHE A 120 -3.44 -7.78 -5.74
CA PHE A 120 -3.59 -6.38 -5.35
C PHE A 120 -2.76 -5.46 -6.23
N GLN A 121 -1.57 -5.88 -6.62
CA GLN A 121 -0.74 -5.16 -7.59
C GLN A 121 -1.43 -5.01 -8.95
N VAL A 122 -2.05 -6.08 -9.46
CA VAL A 122 -2.82 -6.03 -10.73
C VAL A 122 -4.05 -5.11 -10.61
N SER A 123 -4.61 -4.94 -9.42
CA SER A 123 -5.79 -4.09 -9.17
C SER A 123 -5.47 -2.66 -8.73
N ASP A 124 -4.19 -2.25 -8.75
CA ASP A 124 -3.71 -0.95 -8.25
C ASP A 124 -4.18 -0.66 -6.82
N SER A 125 -4.18 -1.67 -5.96
CA SER A 125 -4.62 -1.59 -4.57
C SER A 125 -3.41 -1.53 -3.65
N LEU A 126 -2.72 -0.39 -3.68
CA LEU A 126 -1.41 -0.20 -3.05
C LEU A 126 -1.41 -0.44 -1.53
N ARG A 127 -2.50 -0.09 -0.86
CA ARG A 127 -2.64 -0.32 0.58
C ARG A 127 -2.67 -1.82 0.89
N GLU A 128 -3.55 -2.55 0.23
CA GLU A 128 -3.70 -4.00 0.41
C GLU A 128 -2.45 -4.75 -0.07
N GLU A 129 -1.77 -4.27 -1.12
CA GLU A 129 -0.46 -4.79 -1.54
C GLU A 129 0.58 -4.66 -0.43
N THR A 130 0.60 -3.51 0.27
CA THR A 130 1.50 -3.27 1.39
C THR A 130 1.18 -4.18 2.57
N GLU A 131 -0.09 -4.30 2.94
CA GLU A 131 -0.56 -5.18 4.01
C GLU A 131 -0.18 -6.64 3.72
N ALA A 132 -0.46 -7.16 2.52
CA ALA A 132 -0.05 -8.50 2.11
C ALA A 132 1.49 -8.70 2.11
N THR A 133 2.26 -7.64 1.81
CA THR A 133 3.73 -7.69 1.89
C THR A 133 4.21 -7.79 3.34
N LEU A 134 3.56 -7.09 4.27
CA LEU A 134 3.81 -7.22 5.71
C LEU A 134 3.51 -8.62 6.21
N ASP A 135 2.42 -9.23 5.77
CA ASP A 135 2.01 -10.58 6.14
C ASP A 135 2.98 -11.64 5.59
N MET A 136 3.47 -11.47 4.35
CA MET A 136 4.56 -12.29 3.81
C MET A 136 5.82 -12.18 4.66
N ALA A 137 6.16 -10.98 5.12
CA ALA A 137 7.31 -10.74 5.98
C ALA A 137 7.12 -11.45 7.34
N ALA A 138 5.96 -11.32 7.96
CA ALA A 138 5.61 -11.99 9.19
C ALA A 138 5.67 -13.52 9.05
N ALA A 139 5.12 -14.08 7.97
CA ALA A 139 5.20 -15.51 7.69
C ALA A 139 6.65 -15.98 7.49
N SER A 140 7.50 -15.19 6.82
CA SER A 140 8.93 -15.47 6.65
C SER A 140 9.67 -15.44 7.98
N TYR A 141 9.38 -14.47 8.85
CA TYR A 141 9.93 -14.41 10.20
C TYR A 141 9.59 -15.65 11.01
N ARG A 142 8.33 -16.10 10.96
CA ARG A 142 7.88 -17.34 11.65
C ARG A 142 8.53 -18.60 11.10
N GLN A 143 8.93 -18.61 9.83
CA GLN A 143 9.74 -19.66 9.22
C GLN A 143 11.23 -19.56 9.62
N LYS A 144 11.64 -18.57 10.41
CA LYS A 144 13.02 -18.25 10.80
C LYS A 144 13.90 -17.81 9.62
N ASP A 145 13.30 -17.42 8.51
CA ASP A 145 14.00 -16.80 7.38
C ASP A 145 14.09 -15.29 7.60
N LEU A 146 15.00 -14.88 8.49
CA LEU A 146 15.15 -13.49 8.91
C LEU A 146 15.56 -12.58 7.75
N GLU A 147 16.39 -13.10 6.83
CA GLU A 147 16.84 -12.34 5.68
C GLU A 147 15.68 -12.00 4.73
N ARG A 148 14.83 -12.96 4.44
CA ARG A 148 13.63 -12.74 3.62
C ARG A 148 12.65 -11.81 4.31
N ALA A 149 12.44 -11.98 5.62
CA ALA A 149 11.59 -11.10 6.40
C ALA A 149 12.08 -9.66 6.35
N MET A 150 13.38 -9.41 6.53
CA MET A 150 13.97 -8.07 6.45
C MET A 150 13.74 -7.43 5.08
N ARG A 151 14.00 -8.18 3.99
CA ARG A 151 13.76 -7.65 2.63
C ARG A 151 12.29 -7.29 2.39
N LEU A 152 11.37 -8.11 2.88
CA LEU A 152 9.93 -7.89 2.72
C LEU A 152 9.43 -6.71 3.55
N TYR A 153 9.89 -6.57 4.80
CA TYR A 153 9.55 -5.38 5.61
C TYR A 153 10.14 -4.10 5.02
N SER A 154 11.35 -4.15 4.41
CA SER A 154 11.88 -2.98 3.69
C SER A 154 11.04 -2.65 2.47
N ALA A 155 10.62 -3.65 1.68
CA ALA A 155 9.75 -3.43 0.54
C ALA A 155 8.37 -2.87 0.95
N ALA A 156 7.79 -3.35 2.08
CA ALA A 156 6.56 -2.81 2.62
C ALA A 156 6.72 -1.35 3.09
N LEU A 157 7.90 -0.99 3.63
CA LEU A 157 8.21 0.37 4.01
C LEU A 157 8.26 1.30 2.78
N ASP A 158 8.88 0.86 1.68
CA ASP A 158 8.92 1.62 0.43
C ASP A 158 7.50 1.83 -0.13
N LEU A 159 6.65 0.80 -0.14
CA LEU A 159 5.25 0.90 -0.56
C LEU A 159 4.42 1.81 0.36
N ALA A 160 4.67 1.79 1.67
CA ALA A 160 4.01 2.66 2.63
C ALA A 160 4.39 4.13 2.42
N ASP A 161 5.65 4.41 2.08
CA ASP A 161 6.14 5.74 1.73
C ASP A 161 5.51 6.25 0.42
N GLU A 162 5.35 5.39 -0.58
CA GLU A 162 4.73 5.75 -1.86
C GLU A 162 3.28 6.24 -1.70
N GLN A 163 2.56 5.71 -0.71
CA GLN A 163 1.18 6.10 -0.42
C GLN A 163 1.02 7.06 0.77
N ASP A 164 2.12 7.60 1.30
CA ASP A 164 2.13 8.47 2.49
C ASP A 164 1.42 7.84 3.71
N SER A 165 1.49 6.51 3.86
CA SER A 165 0.84 5.79 4.97
C SER A 165 1.74 5.67 6.18
N GLU A 166 1.63 6.61 7.12
CA GLU A 166 2.42 6.61 8.36
C GLU A 166 2.20 5.32 9.18
N ALA A 167 0.96 4.82 9.27
CA ALA A 167 0.65 3.63 10.06
C ALA A 167 1.31 2.35 9.51
N LEU A 168 1.32 2.15 8.20
CA LEU A 168 1.99 1.00 7.58
C LEU A 168 3.52 1.13 7.67
N ALA A 169 4.05 2.35 7.50
CA ALA A 169 5.47 2.62 7.67
C ALA A 169 5.95 2.34 9.10
N GLU A 170 5.19 2.76 10.11
CA GLU A 170 5.49 2.47 11.53
C GLU A 170 5.49 0.96 11.81
N THR A 171 4.53 0.22 11.26
CA THR A 171 4.48 -1.23 11.38
C THR A 171 5.72 -1.88 10.78
N ALA A 172 6.14 -1.48 9.59
CA ALA A 172 7.34 -1.99 8.94
C ALA A 172 8.61 -1.66 9.72
N LEU A 173 8.75 -0.40 10.18
CA LEU A 173 9.91 0.08 10.95
C LEU A 173 10.06 -0.65 12.29
N SER A 174 8.98 -0.87 13.03
CA SER A 174 9.00 -1.59 14.30
C SER A 174 9.47 -3.05 14.13
N ASN A 175 8.94 -3.72 13.09
CA ASN A 175 9.36 -5.08 12.77
C ASN A 175 10.81 -5.17 12.29
N LEU A 176 11.28 -4.20 11.49
CA LEU A 176 12.68 -4.12 11.06
C LEU A 176 13.62 -3.93 12.27
N ALA A 177 13.29 -3.02 13.20
CA ALA A 177 14.08 -2.82 14.42
C ALA A 177 14.26 -4.13 15.17
N SER A 178 13.16 -4.83 15.44
CA SER A 178 13.17 -6.12 16.12
C SER A 178 14.00 -7.18 15.38
N LEU A 179 13.93 -7.22 14.04
CA LEU A 179 14.71 -8.15 13.23
C LEU A 179 16.20 -7.85 13.23
N TYR A 180 16.59 -6.58 13.17
CA TYR A 180 18.00 -6.19 13.24
C TYR A 180 18.60 -6.63 14.58
N VAL A 181 17.92 -6.43 15.70
CA VAL A 181 18.34 -6.91 17.01
C VAL A 181 18.49 -8.44 17.03
N LYS A 182 17.47 -9.16 16.58
CA LYS A 182 17.45 -10.63 16.61
C LYS A 182 18.43 -11.28 15.66
N SER A 183 18.74 -10.64 14.54
CA SER A 183 19.72 -11.16 13.58
C SER A 183 21.17 -10.89 13.97
N HIS A 184 21.41 -10.18 15.09
CA HIS A 184 22.73 -9.71 15.53
C HIS A 184 23.49 -8.96 14.42
N LYS A 185 22.78 -8.32 13.49
CA LYS A 185 23.41 -7.50 12.47
C LYS A 185 23.91 -6.20 13.10
N LYS A 186 25.22 -6.04 13.16
CA LYS A 186 25.89 -4.88 13.75
C LYS A 186 25.81 -3.60 12.88
N GLN A 187 25.36 -3.74 11.63
CA GLN A 187 25.31 -2.59 10.71
C GLN A 187 23.88 -2.40 10.23
N ILE A 188 23.24 -1.39 10.79
CA ILE A 188 21.98 -0.86 10.29
C ILE A 188 22.26 0.40 9.46
N PRO A 189 21.62 0.62 8.31
CA PRO A 189 21.72 1.88 7.58
C PRO A 189 21.33 3.07 8.48
N GLN A 190 22.11 4.13 8.45
CA GLN A 190 21.94 5.28 9.35
C GLN A 190 20.59 5.98 9.16
N ASP A 191 20.14 6.10 7.93
CA ASP A 191 18.83 6.64 7.57
C ASP A 191 17.68 5.79 8.13
N LEU A 192 17.78 4.47 8.02
CA LEU A 192 16.81 3.54 8.59
C LEU A 192 16.77 3.65 10.12
N LEU A 193 17.95 3.70 10.77
CA LEU A 193 18.03 3.86 12.22
C LEU A 193 17.34 5.16 12.67
N GLN A 194 17.60 6.29 11.99
CA GLN A 194 16.96 7.57 12.30
C GLN A 194 15.43 7.51 12.11
N ARG A 195 14.95 6.78 11.10
CA ARG A 195 13.51 6.59 10.88
C ARG A 195 12.88 5.77 12.00
N ILE A 196 13.51 4.66 12.39
CA ILE A 196 13.06 3.81 13.51
C ILE A 196 13.03 4.63 14.82
N GLU A 197 14.06 5.41 15.11
CA GLU A 197 14.07 6.27 16.31
C GLU A 197 12.94 7.31 16.29
N ARG A 198 12.67 7.90 15.15
CA ARG A 198 11.62 8.91 15.01
C ARG A 198 10.23 8.31 15.20
N SER A 199 10.01 7.15 14.60
CA SER A 199 8.76 6.38 14.75
C SER A 199 8.55 5.94 16.21
N ALA A 200 9.56 5.35 16.83
CA ALA A 200 9.49 4.89 18.21
C ALA A 200 9.18 6.00 19.24
N ARG A 201 9.56 7.26 18.93
CA ARG A 201 9.22 8.41 19.79
C ARG A 201 7.77 8.86 19.66
N LYS A 202 7.15 8.61 18.53
CA LYS A 202 5.73 8.96 18.25
C LYS A 202 4.76 7.92 18.79
N ASP A 203 5.16 6.65 18.76
CA ASP A 203 4.31 5.54 19.15
C ASP A 203 4.20 5.44 20.68
N THR A 204 3.00 5.72 21.19
CA THR A 204 2.68 5.68 22.61
C THR A 204 2.32 4.28 23.12
N LEU A 205 1.95 3.35 22.22
CA LEU A 205 1.50 1.99 22.57
C LEU A 205 2.64 0.97 22.53
N PHE A 206 3.45 0.98 21.49
CA PHE A 206 4.55 0.04 21.26
C PHE A 206 5.93 0.69 21.32
N GLY A 207 5.98 2.02 21.42
CA GLY A 207 7.21 2.82 21.38
C GLY A 207 8.25 2.39 22.39
N ASN A 208 7.85 1.90 23.57
CA ASN A 208 8.77 1.41 24.59
C ASN A 208 9.57 0.18 24.12
N HIS A 209 8.93 -0.77 23.44
CA HIS A 209 9.62 -1.94 22.89
C HIS A 209 10.56 -1.55 21.75
N THR A 210 10.08 -0.73 20.82
CA THR A 210 10.90 -0.24 19.70
C THR A 210 12.06 0.64 20.20
N MET A 211 11.87 1.42 21.26
CA MET A 211 12.96 2.20 21.89
C MET A 211 14.03 1.33 22.55
N ILE A 212 13.65 0.19 23.16
CA ILE A 212 14.61 -0.79 23.67
C ILE A 212 15.40 -1.39 22.50
N ASP A 213 14.75 -1.78 21.43
CA ASP A 213 15.40 -2.29 20.21
C ASP A 213 16.38 -1.25 19.64
N VAL A 214 15.97 0.02 19.55
CA VAL A 214 16.85 1.13 19.12
C VAL A 214 18.09 1.26 20.02
N GLN A 215 17.95 1.13 21.33
CA GLN A 215 19.09 1.19 22.24
C GLN A 215 20.06 0.02 22.00
N LEU A 216 19.53 -1.18 21.79
CA LEU A 216 20.34 -2.37 21.48
C LEU A 216 21.05 -2.29 20.12
N LEU A 217 20.48 -1.56 19.16
CA LEU A 217 21.07 -1.35 17.83
C LEU A 217 22.24 -0.33 17.82
N LYS A 218 22.38 0.48 18.87
CA LYS A 218 23.45 1.49 18.97
C LYS A 218 24.73 0.96 19.62
N HIS A 219 24.69 -0.20 20.23
CA HIS A 219 25.81 -0.86 20.93
C HIS A 219 26.26 -2.12 20.22
#